data_76bbb54b25f6e7a5a47339b6a3834327
#
_entry.id   76bbb54b25f6e7a5a47339b6a3834327
#
_cell.length_a   1.000
_cell.length_b   1.000
_cell.length_c   1.000
_cell.angle_alpha   90.00
_cell.angle_beta   90.00
_cell.angle_gamma   90.00
#
_symmetry.space_group_name_H-M   'P 1'
#
loop_
_entity.id
_entity.type
_entity.pdbx_description
1 polymer ?
#
loop_
_entity_poly.entity_id
_entity_poly.type
_entity_poly.pdbx_seq_one_letter_code
_entity_poly.pdbx_strand_id
1 'polypeptide(L)'
;MDKVKEVFGNSDTYVVLVPRGEVSEEQALSNELKALPEVKSIQSYVDVASPYIPTGMAEKDTLDLVEGEHYSRLVLTVTAPYEGPSTFKLVKKIRCIADKHYPGKAMLAGEGVSTTDLKDTITVDKGKVDLIAVVAVFAVLLLATKSLSLPIILVLVIETSIWVNFAAPLYTGMHEFFLAYLIVSSIQLGVAVDYGILIADRYREDRVTMHKREALLETMELARFLF
;
A
#
# COMPACT_ATOMS: atom_id res chain seq x y z
N MET A 1 0.97 16.16 17.13
CA MET A 1 -0.07 15.71 16.15
C MET A 1 -1.32 15.15 16.84
N ASP A 2 -1.18 14.48 17.98
CA ASP A 2 -2.31 13.82 18.66
C ASP A 2 -3.39 14.77 19.20
N LYS A 3 -3.02 15.95 19.73
CA LYS A 3 -3.99 16.96 20.18
C LYS A 3 -4.89 17.53 19.06
N VAL A 4 -4.39 17.61 17.83
CA VAL A 4 -5.19 18.06 16.67
C VAL A 4 -6.20 16.99 16.26
N LYS A 5 -5.78 15.72 16.30
CA LYS A 5 -6.66 14.57 16.04
C LYS A 5 -7.73 14.40 17.12
N GLU A 6 -7.42 14.74 18.35
CA GLU A 6 -8.35 14.65 19.49
C GLU A 6 -9.45 15.73 19.41
N VAL A 7 -9.13 16.91 18.89
CA VAL A 7 -10.08 18.04 18.78
C VAL A 7 -10.86 18.01 17.46
N PHE A 8 -10.21 17.71 16.35
CA PHE A 8 -10.80 17.78 14.99
C PHE A 8 -11.20 16.42 14.42
N GLY A 9 -10.84 15.32 15.08
CA GLY A 9 -11.00 13.96 14.60
C GLY A 9 -10.03 13.62 13.46
N ASN A 10 -10.10 12.37 12.98
CA ASN A 10 -9.38 11.98 11.77
C ASN A 10 -10.13 12.57 10.56
N SER A 11 -9.61 13.65 10.01
CA SER A 11 -10.12 14.24 8.78
C SER A 11 -9.04 14.19 7.71
N ASP A 12 -9.42 13.74 6.52
CA ASP A 12 -8.58 13.74 5.32
C ASP A 12 -9.25 14.57 4.24
N THR A 13 -8.47 15.04 3.27
CA THR A 13 -8.96 15.87 2.18
C THR A 13 -8.79 15.11 0.87
N TYR A 14 -9.91 14.90 0.17
CA TYR A 14 -9.92 14.33 -1.17
C TYR A 14 -10.34 15.38 -2.18
N VAL A 15 -9.78 15.31 -3.36
CA VAL A 15 -10.10 16.21 -4.47
C VAL A 15 -10.59 15.39 -5.64
N VAL A 16 -11.82 15.65 -6.07
CA VAL A 16 -12.36 15.11 -7.32
C VAL A 16 -12.20 16.18 -8.39
N LEU A 17 -11.53 15.83 -9.48
CA LEU A 17 -11.36 16.66 -10.64
C LEU A 17 -12.31 16.16 -11.74
N VAL A 18 -13.15 17.03 -12.26
CA VAL A 18 -14.07 16.74 -13.36
C VAL A 18 -13.91 17.77 -14.49
N PRO A 19 -14.16 17.39 -15.75
CA PRO A 19 -14.13 18.36 -16.85
C PRO A 19 -15.09 19.52 -16.60
N ARG A 20 -14.61 20.73 -16.86
CA ARG A 20 -15.39 21.97 -16.71
C ARG A 20 -16.50 22.06 -17.76
N GLY A 21 -17.64 22.63 -17.39
CA GLY A 21 -18.68 23.04 -18.33
C GLY A 21 -20.10 22.49 -18.09
N GLU A 22 -20.23 21.43 -17.30
CA GLU A 22 -21.51 20.78 -17.02
C GLU A 22 -21.98 21.07 -15.58
N VAL A 23 -22.38 22.31 -15.30
CA VAL A 23 -22.77 22.79 -13.95
C VAL A 23 -23.88 21.92 -13.32
N SER A 24 -24.84 21.46 -14.11
CA SER A 24 -25.93 20.59 -13.63
C SER A 24 -25.42 19.21 -13.18
N GLU A 25 -24.47 18.66 -13.91
CA GLU A 25 -23.88 17.36 -13.60
C GLU A 25 -22.94 17.46 -12.40
N GLU A 26 -22.17 18.56 -12.31
CA GLU A 26 -21.34 18.86 -11.14
C GLU A 26 -22.18 19.03 -9.86
N GLN A 27 -23.36 19.70 -9.97
CA GLN A 27 -24.31 19.84 -8.86
C GLN A 27 -24.87 18.47 -8.43
N ALA A 28 -25.24 17.63 -9.40
CA ALA A 28 -25.73 16.28 -9.12
C ALA A 28 -24.67 15.42 -8.44
N LEU A 29 -23.44 15.47 -8.93
CA LEU A 29 -22.27 14.79 -8.32
C LEU A 29 -22.04 15.30 -6.89
N SER A 30 -22.00 16.63 -6.68
CA SER A 30 -21.82 17.21 -5.34
C SER A 30 -22.90 16.73 -4.37
N ASN A 31 -24.16 16.73 -4.79
CA ASN A 31 -25.27 16.28 -3.96
C ASN A 31 -25.19 14.78 -3.61
N GLU A 32 -24.80 13.92 -4.57
CA GLU A 32 -24.65 12.48 -4.33
C GLU A 32 -23.47 12.21 -3.40
N LEU A 33 -22.36 12.93 -3.53
CA LEU A 33 -21.21 12.83 -2.63
C LEU A 33 -21.52 13.36 -1.21
N LYS A 34 -22.30 14.42 -1.06
CA LYS A 34 -22.77 14.93 0.25
C LYS A 34 -23.67 13.95 0.99
N ALA A 35 -24.33 13.05 0.28
CA ALA A 35 -25.15 12.00 0.89
C ALA A 35 -24.33 10.90 1.58
N LEU A 36 -23.02 10.84 1.37
CA LEU A 36 -22.15 9.89 2.05
C LEU A 36 -21.92 10.32 3.50
N PRO A 37 -22.16 9.43 4.48
CA PRO A 37 -22.01 9.78 5.90
C PRO A 37 -20.56 10.09 6.32
N GLU A 38 -19.58 9.62 5.55
CA GLU A 38 -18.16 9.86 5.78
C GLU A 38 -17.71 11.25 5.27
N VAL A 39 -18.51 11.93 4.45
CA VAL A 39 -18.21 13.25 3.89
C VAL A 39 -18.76 14.35 4.81
N LYS A 40 -17.87 15.16 5.38
CA LYS A 40 -18.24 16.28 6.28
C LYS A 40 -18.65 17.53 5.50
N SER A 41 -17.89 17.86 4.48
CA SER A 41 -18.13 19.06 3.67
C SER A 41 -17.56 18.87 2.27
N ILE A 42 -18.17 19.55 1.31
CA ILE A 42 -17.66 19.67 -0.06
C ILE A 42 -17.55 21.16 -0.38
N GLN A 43 -16.44 21.52 -0.99
CA GLN A 43 -16.22 22.84 -1.57
C GLN A 43 -16.02 22.64 -3.07
N SER A 44 -16.97 23.10 -3.86
CA SER A 44 -16.93 23.06 -5.31
C SER A 44 -17.42 24.39 -5.88
N TYR A 45 -17.24 24.59 -7.17
CA TYR A 45 -17.74 25.79 -7.85
C TYR A 45 -19.24 25.97 -7.60
N VAL A 46 -20.04 24.93 -7.74
CA VAL A 46 -21.50 24.98 -7.57
C VAL A 46 -21.94 25.20 -6.12
N ASP A 47 -21.07 24.91 -5.15
CA ASP A 47 -21.35 25.13 -3.72
C ASP A 47 -20.93 26.52 -3.24
N VAL A 48 -19.91 27.11 -3.83
CA VAL A 48 -19.35 28.41 -3.46
C VAL A 48 -19.99 29.52 -4.27
N ALA A 49 -20.14 29.33 -5.59
CA ALA A 49 -20.62 30.38 -6.49
C ALA A 49 -22.15 30.40 -6.65
N SER A 50 -22.90 29.52 -6.03
CA SER A 50 -24.35 29.32 -6.23
C SER A 50 -24.75 29.39 -7.72
N PRO A 51 -25.52 28.50 -8.30
CA PRO A 51 -25.85 28.51 -9.74
C PRO A 51 -26.55 29.79 -10.23
N TYR A 52 -26.90 30.68 -9.31
CA TYR A 52 -27.56 31.97 -9.60
C TYR A 52 -26.64 33.20 -9.56
N ILE A 53 -25.37 33.04 -9.16
CA ILE A 53 -24.39 34.14 -9.13
C ILE A 53 -23.56 34.07 -10.41
N PRO A 54 -23.62 35.10 -11.28
CA PRO A 54 -22.72 35.14 -12.45
C PRO A 54 -21.27 35.10 -12.02
N THR A 55 -20.44 34.35 -12.77
CA THR A 55 -19.01 34.17 -12.54
C THR A 55 -18.22 35.46 -12.33
N GLY A 56 -18.71 36.59 -12.82
CA GLY A 56 -18.08 37.91 -12.64
C GLY A 56 -18.29 38.57 -11.27
N MET A 57 -19.14 38.01 -10.40
CA MET A 57 -19.44 38.55 -9.05
C MET A 57 -18.81 37.73 -7.91
N ALA A 58 -18.31 36.54 -8.20
CA ALA A 58 -17.60 35.74 -7.21
C ALA A 58 -16.14 36.24 -7.05
N GLU A 59 -15.64 36.21 -5.82
CA GLU A 59 -14.30 36.65 -5.48
C GLU A 59 -13.25 35.77 -6.21
N LYS A 60 -12.40 36.39 -7.02
CA LYS A 60 -11.45 35.67 -7.88
C LYS A 60 -10.60 34.65 -7.13
N ASP A 61 -10.11 35.00 -5.95
CA ASP A 61 -9.25 34.13 -5.12
C ASP A 61 -9.98 32.84 -4.72
N THR A 62 -11.27 32.90 -4.52
CA THR A 62 -12.10 31.72 -4.17
C THR A 62 -12.42 30.87 -5.41
N LEU A 63 -12.63 31.50 -6.56
CA LEU A 63 -12.84 30.79 -7.82
C LEU A 63 -11.59 30.05 -8.28
N ASP A 64 -10.42 30.64 -8.15
CA ASP A 64 -9.14 30.04 -8.53
C ASP A 64 -8.81 28.76 -7.69
N LEU A 65 -9.41 28.63 -6.50
CA LEU A 65 -9.27 27.43 -5.67
C LEU A 65 -10.12 26.25 -6.18
N VAL A 66 -11.29 26.52 -6.76
CA VAL A 66 -12.26 25.48 -7.16
C VAL A 66 -12.36 25.30 -8.68
N GLU A 67 -11.93 26.25 -9.48
CA GLU A 67 -11.88 26.17 -10.94
C GLU A 67 -10.45 26.22 -11.46
N GLY A 68 -10.10 25.28 -12.33
CA GLY A 68 -8.92 25.33 -13.17
C GLY A 68 -9.26 25.67 -14.61
N GLU A 69 -8.27 25.76 -15.48
CA GLU A 69 -8.46 26.11 -16.90
C GLU A 69 -9.35 25.07 -17.62
N HIS A 70 -9.17 23.77 -17.32
CA HIS A 70 -9.86 22.65 -17.99
C HIS A 70 -10.72 21.81 -17.05
N TYR A 71 -10.51 21.92 -15.74
CA TYR A 71 -11.14 21.07 -14.73
C TYR A 71 -11.74 21.89 -13.61
N SER A 72 -12.91 21.46 -13.14
CA SER A 72 -13.51 21.88 -11.89
C SER A 72 -13.05 20.97 -10.75
N ARG A 73 -12.85 21.54 -9.56
CA ARG A 73 -12.35 20.85 -8.36
C ARG A 73 -13.44 20.76 -7.32
N LEU A 74 -13.75 19.55 -6.89
CA LEU A 74 -14.59 19.32 -5.72
C LEU A 74 -13.66 18.88 -4.59
N VAL A 75 -13.49 19.72 -3.59
CA VAL A 75 -12.66 19.46 -2.41
C VAL A 75 -13.54 18.88 -1.32
N LEU A 76 -13.34 17.61 -1.00
CA LEU A 76 -14.11 16.88 -0.01
C LEU A 76 -13.30 16.77 1.28
N THR A 77 -13.90 17.18 2.40
CA THR A 77 -13.37 16.85 3.73
C THR A 77 -14.07 15.61 4.23
N VAL A 78 -13.32 14.54 4.43
CA VAL A 78 -13.85 13.23 4.83
C VAL A 78 -13.40 12.84 6.22
N THR A 79 -14.24 12.07 6.92
CA THR A 79 -13.89 11.45 8.20
C THR A 79 -13.45 10.01 7.92
N ALA A 80 -12.17 9.85 7.62
CA ALA A 80 -11.58 8.55 7.42
C ALA A 80 -10.16 8.53 8.00
N PRO A 81 -9.69 7.39 8.50
CA PRO A 81 -8.29 7.24 8.85
C PRO A 81 -7.44 7.30 7.56
N TYR A 82 -6.17 7.65 7.72
CA TYR A 82 -5.20 7.70 6.61
C TYR A 82 -5.13 6.39 5.81
N GLU A 83 -5.26 5.25 6.48
CA GLU A 83 -5.19 3.90 5.92
C GLU A 83 -6.20 2.99 6.62
N GLY A 84 -6.73 2.01 5.89
CA GLY A 84 -7.56 0.96 6.45
C GLY A 84 -8.74 0.58 5.56
N PRO A 85 -9.47 -0.49 5.94
CA PRO A 85 -10.60 -1.00 5.16
C PRO A 85 -11.73 0.02 4.93
N SER A 86 -11.94 0.93 5.86
CA SER A 86 -12.93 2.02 5.77
C SER A 86 -12.54 3.01 4.67
N THR A 87 -11.28 3.46 4.65
CA THR A 87 -10.72 4.36 3.65
C THR A 87 -10.79 3.76 2.26
N PHE A 88 -10.37 2.49 2.11
CA PHE A 88 -10.42 1.80 0.82
C PHE A 88 -11.84 1.64 0.28
N LYS A 89 -12.82 1.38 1.16
CA LYS A 89 -14.24 1.32 0.78
C LYS A 89 -14.77 2.70 0.36
N LEU A 90 -14.41 3.74 1.11
CA LEU A 90 -14.83 5.12 0.82
C LEU A 90 -14.28 5.59 -0.52
N VAL A 91 -12.98 5.40 -0.79
CA VAL A 91 -12.36 5.75 -2.07
C VAL A 91 -13.05 5.05 -3.24
N LYS A 92 -13.36 3.75 -3.11
CA LYS A 92 -14.08 2.99 -4.13
C LYS A 92 -15.52 3.52 -4.36
N LYS A 93 -16.22 3.90 -3.30
CA LYS A 93 -17.57 4.51 -3.41
C LYS A 93 -17.49 5.85 -4.14
N ILE A 94 -16.56 6.73 -3.74
CA ILE A 94 -16.38 8.04 -4.38
C ILE A 94 -16.05 7.88 -5.87
N ARG A 95 -15.17 6.96 -6.22
CA ARG A 95 -14.84 6.64 -7.64
C ARG A 95 -16.06 6.16 -8.40
N CYS A 96 -16.82 5.24 -7.84
CA CYS A 96 -18.02 4.72 -8.50
C CYS A 96 -19.05 5.85 -8.76
N ILE A 97 -19.25 6.75 -7.82
CA ILE A 97 -20.13 7.91 -7.96
C ILE A 97 -19.57 8.87 -9.03
N ALA A 98 -18.29 9.19 -8.96
CA ALA A 98 -17.64 10.08 -9.93
C ALA A 98 -17.69 9.52 -11.36
N ASP A 99 -17.42 8.23 -11.54
CA ASP A 99 -17.51 7.54 -12.83
C ASP A 99 -18.94 7.45 -13.39
N LYS A 100 -19.94 7.39 -12.52
CA LYS A 100 -21.35 7.40 -12.93
C LYS A 100 -21.74 8.73 -13.62
N HIS A 101 -21.25 9.87 -13.10
CA HIS A 101 -21.50 11.20 -13.65
C HIS A 101 -20.55 11.59 -14.77
N TYR A 102 -19.27 11.20 -14.65
CA TYR A 102 -18.19 11.52 -15.61
C TYR A 102 -17.41 10.26 -16.01
N PRO A 103 -17.98 9.36 -16.84
CA PRO A 103 -17.35 8.08 -17.18
C PRO A 103 -15.94 8.24 -17.74
N GLY A 104 -14.94 7.69 -17.03
CA GLY A 104 -13.53 7.72 -17.43
C GLY A 104 -12.87 9.09 -17.51
N LYS A 105 -13.54 10.15 -17.06
CA LYS A 105 -13.03 11.54 -17.10
C LYS A 105 -12.79 12.14 -15.71
N ALA A 106 -13.38 11.56 -14.69
CA ALA A 106 -13.15 11.99 -13.32
C ALA A 106 -11.81 11.48 -12.79
N MET A 107 -11.07 12.35 -12.11
CA MET A 107 -9.83 11.98 -11.42
C MET A 107 -10.01 12.24 -9.93
N LEU A 108 -9.54 11.31 -9.11
CA LEU A 108 -9.60 11.41 -7.66
C LEU A 108 -8.18 11.47 -7.10
N ALA A 109 -7.92 12.46 -6.26
CA ALA A 109 -6.64 12.66 -5.58
C ALA A 109 -6.83 12.87 -4.08
N GLY A 110 -5.82 12.52 -3.28
CA GLY A 110 -5.84 12.64 -1.83
C GLY A 110 -4.90 11.63 -1.20
N GLU A 111 -4.59 11.79 0.07
CA GLU A 111 -3.64 10.93 0.76
C GLU A 111 -4.18 9.49 0.88
N GLY A 112 -5.41 9.32 1.36
CA GLY A 112 -6.06 8.02 1.42
C GLY A 112 -6.35 7.41 0.03
N VAL A 113 -6.51 8.24 -1.01
CA VAL A 113 -6.63 7.78 -2.39
C VAL A 113 -5.32 7.20 -2.89
N SER A 114 -4.21 7.94 -2.70
CA SER A 114 -2.87 7.48 -3.09
C SER A 114 -2.49 6.17 -2.39
N THR A 115 -2.81 6.04 -1.10
CA THR A 115 -2.59 4.81 -0.35
C THR A 115 -3.43 3.65 -0.90
N THR A 116 -4.67 3.91 -1.31
CA THR A 116 -5.54 2.91 -1.93
C THR A 116 -4.98 2.44 -3.28
N ASP A 117 -4.54 3.38 -4.12
CA ASP A 117 -3.98 3.07 -5.44
C ASP A 117 -2.66 2.29 -5.33
N LEU A 118 -1.81 2.73 -4.41
CA LEU A 118 -0.56 2.04 -4.09
C LEU A 118 -0.84 0.60 -3.66
N LYS A 119 -1.79 0.40 -2.73
CA LYS A 119 -2.20 -0.93 -2.28
C LYS A 119 -2.71 -1.79 -3.43
N ASP A 120 -3.62 -1.26 -4.26
CA ASP A 120 -4.23 -2.04 -5.34
C ASP A 120 -3.18 -2.41 -6.41
N THR A 121 -2.28 -1.49 -6.77
CA THR A 121 -1.17 -1.75 -7.70
C THR A 121 -0.20 -2.78 -7.15
N ILE A 122 0.25 -2.60 -5.92
CA ILE A 122 1.23 -3.51 -5.30
C ILE A 122 0.63 -4.89 -5.08
N THR A 123 -0.65 -5.01 -4.69
CA THR A 123 -1.29 -6.31 -4.47
C THR A 123 -1.31 -7.15 -5.75
N VAL A 124 -1.50 -6.52 -6.92
CA VAL A 124 -1.49 -7.21 -8.21
C VAL A 124 -0.09 -7.64 -8.62
N ASP A 125 0.91 -6.78 -8.44
CA ASP A 125 2.27 -7.03 -8.90
C ASP A 125 3.10 -7.87 -7.92
N LYS A 126 2.76 -7.81 -6.62
CA LYS A 126 3.48 -8.51 -5.56
C LYS A 126 3.66 -10.00 -5.85
N GLY A 127 2.60 -10.71 -6.23
CA GLY A 127 2.69 -12.14 -6.49
C GLY A 127 3.68 -12.50 -7.61
N LYS A 128 3.80 -11.64 -8.63
CA LYS A 128 4.77 -11.82 -9.72
C LYS A 128 6.19 -11.55 -9.25
N VAL A 129 6.37 -10.46 -8.50
CA VAL A 129 7.68 -10.06 -7.97
C VAL A 129 8.20 -11.09 -6.97
N ASP A 130 7.37 -11.55 -6.04
CA ASP A 130 7.72 -12.59 -5.08
C ASP A 130 8.12 -13.90 -5.80
N LEU A 131 7.35 -14.33 -6.81
CA LEU A 131 7.69 -15.52 -7.59
C LEU A 131 9.04 -15.38 -8.31
N ILE A 132 9.28 -14.23 -8.95
CA ILE A 132 10.57 -13.96 -9.62
C ILE A 132 11.71 -13.96 -8.61
N ALA A 133 11.53 -13.34 -7.44
CA ALA A 133 12.52 -13.30 -6.39
C ALA A 133 12.86 -14.70 -5.86
N VAL A 134 11.87 -15.53 -5.58
CA VAL A 134 12.05 -16.93 -5.13
C VAL A 134 12.78 -17.75 -6.19
N VAL A 135 12.40 -17.63 -7.46
CA VAL A 135 13.07 -18.33 -8.57
C VAL A 135 14.52 -17.87 -8.72
N ALA A 136 14.79 -16.57 -8.63
CA ALA A 136 16.14 -16.03 -8.71
C ALA A 136 17.03 -16.53 -7.55
N VAL A 137 16.52 -16.48 -6.32
CA VAL A 137 17.18 -16.99 -5.13
C VAL A 137 17.46 -18.49 -5.27
N PHE A 138 16.47 -19.26 -5.71
CA PHE A 138 16.65 -20.69 -5.96
C PHE A 138 17.75 -20.98 -6.98
N ALA A 139 17.80 -20.22 -8.09
CA ALA A 139 18.82 -20.37 -9.10
C ALA A 139 20.22 -20.04 -8.56
N VAL A 140 20.38 -18.97 -7.78
CA VAL A 140 21.64 -18.60 -7.14
C VAL A 140 22.10 -19.70 -6.17
N LEU A 141 21.20 -20.19 -5.31
CA LEU A 141 21.47 -21.27 -4.39
C LEU A 141 21.88 -22.56 -5.12
N LEU A 142 21.21 -22.88 -6.22
CA LEU A 142 21.52 -24.05 -7.04
C LEU A 142 22.95 -23.98 -7.61
N LEU A 143 23.34 -22.81 -8.10
CA LEU A 143 24.70 -22.58 -8.64
C LEU A 143 25.76 -22.64 -7.54
N ALA A 144 25.49 -22.03 -6.39
CA ALA A 144 26.42 -22.02 -5.24
C ALA A 144 26.59 -23.40 -4.64
N THR A 145 25.52 -24.13 -4.36
CA THR A 145 25.57 -25.39 -3.64
C THR A 145 25.85 -26.61 -4.54
N LYS A 146 25.69 -26.48 -5.86
CA LYS A 146 25.78 -27.58 -6.83
C LYS A 146 24.99 -28.83 -6.42
N SER A 147 23.92 -28.66 -5.69
CA SER A 147 23.01 -29.69 -5.16
C SER A 147 21.57 -29.20 -5.29
N LEU A 148 20.65 -30.10 -5.60
CA LEU A 148 19.24 -29.74 -5.74
C LEU A 148 18.51 -29.73 -4.37
N SER A 149 18.90 -30.59 -3.45
CA SER A 149 18.22 -30.79 -2.18
C SER A 149 18.38 -29.61 -1.22
N LEU A 150 19.57 -29.00 -1.14
CA LEU A 150 19.86 -27.89 -0.25
C LEU A 150 19.07 -26.64 -0.60
N PRO A 151 19.04 -26.16 -1.87
CA PRO A 151 18.22 -25.01 -2.25
C PRO A 151 16.73 -25.18 -1.94
N ILE A 152 16.17 -26.36 -2.20
CA ILE A 152 14.76 -26.64 -1.90
C ILE A 152 14.47 -26.47 -0.40
N ILE A 153 15.29 -27.07 0.45
CA ILE A 153 15.11 -27.00 1.90
C ILE A 153 15.28 -25.56 2.40
N LEU A 154 16.33 -24.86 1.95
CA LEU A 154 16.60 -23.48 2.35
C LEU A 154 15.47 -22.53 1.95
N VAL A 155 15.01 -22.59 0.69
CA VAL A 155 13.91 -21.75 0.23
C VAL A 155 12.63 -22.05 1.02
N LEU A 156 12.30 -23.31 1.27
CA LEU A 156 11.12 -23.67 2.07
C LEU A 156 11.21 -23.14 3.51
N VAL A 157 12.38 -23.21 4.14
CA VAL A 157 12.58 -22.69 5.50
C VAL A 157 12.44 -21.17 5.52
N ILE A 158 13.05 -20.47 4.56
CA ILE A 158 12.99 -19.01 4.44
C ILE A 158 11.54 -18.56 4.22
N GLU A 159 10.84 -19.14 3.25
CA GLU A 159 9.44 -18.83 2.97
C GLU A 159 8.54 -19.08 4.18
N THR A 160 8.73 -20.23 4.86
CA THR A 160 7.97 -20.52 6.07
C THR A 160 8.22 -19.49 7.16
N SER A 161 9.48 -19.06 7.34
CA SER A 161 9.85 -18.02 8.31
C SER A 161 9.19 -16.66 7.99
N ILE A 162 9.15 -16.28 6.72
CA ILE A 162 8.46 -15.08 6.25
C ILE A 162 6.96 -15.18 6.58
N TRP A 163 6.31 -16.30 6.27
CA TRP A 163 4.88 -16.49 6.55
C TRP A 163 4.57 -16.46 8.05
N VAL A 164 5.41 -17.05 8.90
CA VAL A 164 5.25 -17.00 10.35
C VAL A 164 5.38 -15.57 10.87
N ASN A 165 6.35 -14.79 10.36
CA ASN A 165 6.54 -13.40 10.73
C ASN A 165 5.28 -12.56 10.40
N PHE A 166 4.70 -12.75 9.24
CA PHE A 166 3.48 -12.03 8.83
C PHE A 166 2.18 -12.56 9.47
N ALA A 167 2.22 -13.72 10.08
CA ALA A 167 1.10 -14.19 10.90
C ALA A 167 1.06 -13.53 12.29
N ALA A 168 2.17 -12.99 12.77
CA ALA A 168 2.27 -12.40 14.11
C ALA A 168 1.28 -11.23 14.36
N PRO A 169 1.07 -10.27 13.44
CA PRO A 169 0.09 -9.18 13.61
C PRO A 169 -1.34 -9.67 13.77
N LEU A 170 -1.71 -10.80 13.18
CA LEU A 170 -3.04 -11.39 13.33
C LEU A 170 -3.32 -11.80 14.79
N TYR A 171 -2.29 -12.21 15.52
CA TYR A 171 -2.40 -12.59 16.92
C TYR A 171 -2.31 -11.41 17.88
N THR A 172 -1.55 -10.37 17.51
CA THR A 172 -1.35 -9.18 18.35
C THR A 172 -2.40 -8.10 18.12
N GLY A 173 -3.22 -8.21 17.06
CA GLY A 173 -4.22 -7.20 16.71
C GLY A 173 -3.61 -5.87 16.24
N MET A 174 -2.31 -5.85 15.95
CA MET A 174 -1.64 -4.67 15.42
C MET A 174 -1.96 -4.52 13.94
N HIS A 175 -2.21 -3.27 13.53
CA HIS A 175 -2.33 -2.93 12.12
C HIS A 175 -0.95 -2.56 11.59
N GLU A 176 -0.40 -3.40 10.73
CA GLU A 176 0.84 -3.08 10.06
C GLU A 176 0.58 -2.19 8.84
N PHE A 177 1.44 -1.21 8.68
CA PHE A 177 1.46 -0.37 7.49
C PHE A 177 1.86 -1.22 6.28
N PHE A 178 1.05 -1.19 5.25
CA PHE A 178 1.20 -2.05 4.07
C PHE A 178 2.61 -1.97 3.42
N LEU A 179 3.19 -0.77 3.38
CA LEU A 179 4.54 -0.57 2.83
C LEU A 179 5.64 -1.25 3.68
N ALA A 180 5.46 -1.28 5.02
CA ALA A 180 6.39 -1.94 5.93
C ALA A 180 6.47 -3.44 5.64
N TYR A 181 5.33 -4.06 5.35
CA TYR A 181 5.26 -5.46 4.93
C TYR A 181 6.15 -5.76 3.71
N LEU A 182 6.10 -4.93 2.67
CA LEU A 182 6.91 -5.12 1.46
C LEU A 182 8.40 -4.99 1.73
N ILE A 183 8.78 -3.95 2.49
CA ILE A 183 10.18 -3.69 2.84
C ILE A 183 10.74 -4.84 3.67
N VAL A 184 10.00 -5.25 4.70
CA VAL A 184 10.44 -6.34 5.61
C VAL A 184 10.57 -7.66 4.86
N SER A 185 9.61 -8.03 4.00
CA SER A 185 9.68 -9.28 3.22
C SER A 185 10.89 -9.32 2.31
N SER A 186 11.19 -8.23 1.61
CA SER A 186 12.34 -8.14 0.70
C SER A 186 13.67 -8.22 1.44
N ILE A 187 13.80 -7.50 2.56
CA ILE A 187 15.01 -7.55 3.39
C ILE A 187 15.20 -8.94 4.00
N GLN A 188 14.13 -9.52 4.55
CA GLN A 188 14.17 -10.83 5.18
C GLN A 188 14.59 -11.92 4.19
N LEU A 189 14.06 -11.90 2.96
CA LEU A 189 14.47 -12.83 1.92
C LEU A 189 15.97 -12.69 1.61
N GLY A 190 16.46 -11.48 1.36
CA GLY A 190 17.87 -11.23 1.03
C GLY A 190 18.83 -11.67 2.13
N VAL A 191 18.59 -11.22 3.36
CA VAL A 191 19.45 -11.54 4.51
C VAL A 191 19.42 -13.02 4.85
N ALA A 192 18.23 -13.64 4.85
CA ALA A 192 18.12 -15.06 5.19
C ALA A 192 18.83 -15.98 4.18
N VAL A 193 18.89 -15.59 2.90
CA VAL A 193 19.60 -16.34 1.87
C VAL A 193 21.10 -16.35 2.13
N ASP A 194 21.70 -15.20 2.45
CA ASP A 194 23.13 -15.08 2.70
C ASP A 194 23.57 -15.96 3.88
N TYR A 195 22.82 -15.93 4.97
CA TYR A 195 23.06 -16.80 6.12
C TYR A 195 22.83 -18.29 5.79
N GLY A 196 21.81 -18.57 5.00
CA GLY A 196 21.52 -19.93 4.55
C GLY A 196 22.66 -20.53 3.72
N ILE A 197 23.26 -19.73 2.82
CA ILE A 197 24.43 -20.15 2.03
C ILE A 197 25.62 -20.42 2.95
N LEU A 198 25.93 -19.50 3.86
CA LEU A 198 27.07 -19.63 4.78
C LEU A 198 26.98 -20.91 5.63
N ILE A 199 25.81 -21.16 6.22
CA ILE A 199 25.57 -22.37 7.03
C ILE A 199 25.65 -23.63 6.16
N ALA A 200 25.10 -23.62 4.95
CA ALA A 200 25.13 -24.76 4.05
C ALA A 200 26.52 -25.08 3.57
N ASP A 201 27.33 -24.09 3.24
CA ASP A 201 28.73 -24.29 2.80
C ASP A 201 29.58 -24.81 3.96
N ARG A 202 29.42 -24.24 5.16
CA ARG A 202 30.14 -24.75 6.34
C ARG A 202 29.78 -26.20 6.66
N TYR A 203 28.47 -26.52 6.65
CA TYR A 203 28.05 -27.90 6.84
C TYR A 203 28.68 -28.85 5.80
N ARG A 204 28.81 -28.44 4.54
CA ARG A 204 29.43 -29.25 3.49
C ARG A 204 30.92 -29.45 3.72
N GLU A 205 31.62 -28.41 4.16
CA GLU A 205 33.06 -28.52 4.53
C GLU A 205 33.25 -29.54 5.66
N ASP A 206 32.47 -29.40 6.73
CA ASP A 206 32.57 -30.30 7.88
C ASP A 206 32.19 -31.74 7.53
N ARG A 207 31.22 -31.90 6.59
CA ARG A 207 30.82 -33.24 6.08
C ARG A 207 31.90 -33.99 5.32
N VAL A 208 32.96 -33.36 4.86
CA VAL A 208 34.09 -34.03 4.20
C VAL A 208 34.94 -34.81 5.23
N THR A 209 35.02 -34.30 6.46
CA THR A 209 35.90 -34.82 7.50
C THR A 209 35.18 -35.50 8.65
N MET A 210 33.88 -35.19 8.85
CA MET A 210 33.10 -35.59 10.02
C MET A 210 31.85 -36.40 9.66
N HIS A 211 31.33 -37.16 10.62
CA HIS A 211 30.02 -37.82 10.50
C HIS A 211 28.88 -36.78 10.48
N LYS A 212 27.74 -37.14 9.88
CA LYS A 212 26.57 -36.21 9.72
C LYS A 212 26.19 -35.49 11.00
N ARG A 213 26.17 -36.19 12.13
CA ARG A 213 25.73 -35.61 13.41
C ARG A 213 26.78 -34.67 14.00
N GLU A 214 28.03 -34.98 13.86
CA GLU A 214 29.15 -34.16 14.34
C GLU A 214 29.24 -32.87 13.50
N ALA A 215 29.23 -33.00 12.19
CA ALA A 215 29.21 -31.86 11.28
C ALA A 215 28.03 -30.90 11.53
N LEU A 216 26.82 -31.44 11.81
CA LEU A 216 25.67 -30.62 12.14
C LEU A 216 25.87 -29.86 13.46
N LEU A 217 26.40 -30.53 14.50
CA LEU A 217 26.64 -29.88 15.79
C LEU A 217 27.68 -28.77 15.69
N GLU A 218 28.79 -29.01 15.00
CA GLU A 218 29.86 -28.04 14.75
C GLU A 218 29.31 -26.80 13.99
N THR A 219 28.59 -27.04 12.91
CA THR A 219 27.95 -25.97 12.13
C THR A 219 26.95 -25.16 12.96
N MET A 220 26.16 -25.82 13.81
CA MET A 220 25.18 -25.13 14.68
C MET A 220 25.86 -24.34 15.80
N GLU A 221 26.98 -24.81 16.34
CA GLU A 221 27.76 -24.10 17.34
C GLU A 221 28.37 -22.85 16.76
N LEU A 222 28.89 -22.89 15.54
CA LEU A 222 29.38 -21.75 14.82
C LEU A 222 28.25 -20.74 14.52
N ALA A 223 27.08 -21.21 14.07
CA ALA A 223 25.91 -20.35 13.81
C ALA A 223 25.47 -19.59 15.08
N ARG A 224 25.58 -20.23 16.27
CA ARG A 224 25.25 -19.57 17.55
C ARG A 224 26.21 -18.42 17.91
N PHE A 225 27.42 -18.40 17.39
CA PHE A 225 28.36 -17.29 17.58
C PHE A 225 28.19 -16.16 16.57
N LEU A 226 27.49 -16.42 15.46
CA LEU A 226 27.23 -15.44 14.39
C LEU A 226 25.93 -14.67 14.61
N PHE A 227 25.04 -15.16 15.47
CA PHE A 227 23.73 -14.58 15.86
C PHE A 227 23.67 -14.34 17.38
#